data_a5e010c5df82c74f8aed51c371116353
#
_entry.id   a5e010c5df82c74f8aed51c371116353
#
_cell.length_a   1.000
_cell.length_b   1.000
_cell.length_c   1.000
_cell.angle_alpha   90.00
_cell.angle_beta   90.00
_cell.angle_gamma   90.00
#
_symmetry.space_group_name_H-M   'P 1'
#
loop_
_entity.id
_entity.type
_entity.pdbx_description
1 polymer ?
#
loop_
_entity_poly.entity_id
_entity_poly.type
_entity_poly.pdbx_seq_one_letter_code
_entity_poly.pdbx_strand_id
1 'polypeptide(L)'
;MLQFLCYPKCTTCQKARKWLDENSIPYEFRDIKLDNPSLEELSAWYKLSGLPLKKFFNTSGLLYKSMDLKNKLPAMTDEEMLALLATDGMLVKRPLAIGDGFVLTGFKEADWEARLK
;
A
#
# COMPACT_ATOMS: atom_id res chain seq x y z
N MET A 1 1.26 16.05 -6.17
CA MET A 1 0.38 15.12 -6.88
C MET A 1 0.30 13.80 -6.13
N LEU A 2 -0.86 13.19 -6.10
CA LEU A 2 -1.06 11.90 -5.44
C LEU A 2 -0.23 10.81 -6.10
N GLN A 3 0.56 10.06 -5.32
CA GLN A 3 1.21 8.86 -5.82
C GLN A 3 0.24 7.68 -5.62
N PHE A 4 0.00 6.94 -6.68
CA PHE A 4 -0.91 5.79 -6.66
C PHE A 4 -0.14 4.53 -7.02
N LEU A 5 0.17 3.72 -6.00
CA LEU A 5 0.90 2.47 -6.17
C LEU A 5 -0.09 1.33 -6.30
N CYS A 6 0.01 0.59 -7.38
CA CYS A 6 -0.99 -0.38 -7.77
C CYS A 6 -0.34 -1.51 -8.56
N TYR A 7 -0.94 -2.70 -8.48
CA TYR A 7 -0.62 -3.80 -9.38
C TYR A 7 -1.71 -3.87 -10.44
N PRO A 8 -1.36 -3.69 -11.74
CA PRO A 8 -2.39 -3.57 -12.79
C PRO A 8 -3.37 -4.74 -12.89
N LYS A 9 -2.95 -5.95 -12.48
CA LYS A 9 -3.80 -7.14 -12.50
C LYS A 9 -4.66 -7.30 -11.25
N CYS A 10 -4.51 -6.43 -10.25
CA CYS A 10 -5.28 -6.50 -9.01
C CYS A 10 -6.65 -5.86 -9.19
N THR A 11 -7.71 -6.62 -8.90
CA THR A 11 -9.09 -6.14 -9.07
C THR A 11 -9.38 -4.91 -8.20
N THR A 12 -8.93 -4.92 -6.96
CA THR A 12 -9.10 -3.78 -6.05
C THR A 12 -8.39 -2.54 -6.56
N CYS A 13 -7.19 -2.72 -7.13
CA CYS A 13 -6.46 -1.62 -7.75
C CYS A 13 -7.21 -1.03 -8.93
N GLN A 14 -7.80 -1.88 -9.77
CA GLN A 14 -8.57 -1.44 -10.93
C GLN A 14 -9.78 -0.62 -10.50
N LYS A 15 -10.47 -1.04 -9.46
CA LYS A 15 -11.61 -0.30 -8.91
C LYS A 15 -11.20 1.07 -8.38
N ALA A 16 -10.09 1.12 -7.65
CA ALA A 16 -9.57 2.38 -7.11
C ALA A 16 -9.17 3.34 -8.23
N ARG A 17 -8.48 2.84 -9.25
CA ARG A 17 -8.06 3.64 -10.39
C ARG A 17 -9.26 4.22 -11.14
N LYS A 18 -10.28 3.39 -11.37
CA LYS A 18 -11.52 3.82 -12.01
C LYS A 18 -12.19 4.93 -11.21
N TRP A 19 -12.26 4.78 -9.89
CA TRP A 19 -12.84 5.80 -9.02
C TRP A 19 -12.08 7.13 -9.12
N LEU A 20 -10.74 7.09 -9.11
CA LEU A 20 -9.92 8.28 -9.28
C LEU A 20 -10.18 8.98 -10.61
N ASP A 21 -10.26 8.20 -11.69
CA ASP A 21 -10.51 8.74 -13.02
C ASP A 21 -11.91 9.34 -13.13
N GLU A 22 -12.91 8.67 -12.58
CA GLU A 22 -14.31 9.15 -12.60
C GLU A 22 -14.51 10.42 -11.79
N ASN A 23 -13.71 10.63 -10.77
CA ASN A 23 -13.77 11.82 -9.92
C ASN A 23 -12.76 12.89 -10.32
N SER A 24 -12.09 12.72 -11.45
CA SER A 24 -11.11 13.67 -11.99
C SER A 24 -10.01 14.02 -11.00
N ILE A 25 -9.58 13.05 -10.19
CA ILE A 25 -8.49 13.25 -9.24
C ILE A 25 -7.18 12.90 -9.92
N PRO A 26 -6.25 13.87 -10.09
CA PRO A 26 -4.98 13.59 -10.73
C PRO A 26 -4.08 12.74 -9.83
N TYR A 27 -3.36 11.81 -10.43
CA TYR A 27 -2.43 10.95 -9.72
C TYR A 27 -1.29 10.52 -10.62
N GLU A 28 -0.18 10.14 -9.98
CA GLU A 28 0.97 9.55 -10.66
C GLU A 28 0.93 8.05 -10.42
N PHE A 29 0.79 7.27 -11.49
CA PHE A 29 0.73 5.81 -11.41
C PHE A 29 2.13 5.22 -11.22
N ARG A 30 2.23 4.26 -10.29
CA ARG A 30 3.47 3.52 -10.05
C ARG A 30 3.12 2.04 -9.90
N ASP A 31 3.76 1.18 -10.72
CA ASP A 31 3.58 -0.26 -10.62
C ASP A 31 4.33 -0.79 -9.40
N ILE A 32 3.59 -1.30 -8.43
CA ILE A 32 4.14 -1.70 -7.13
C ILE A 32 5.04 -2.92 -7.24
N LYS A 33 4.88 -3.73 -8.29
CA LYS A 33 5.69 -4.92 -8.51
C LYS A 33 7.00 -4.60 -9.23
N LEU A 34 6.93 -3.78 -10.28
CA LEU A 34 8.09 -3.43 -11.10
C LEU A 34 8.94 -2.35 -10.47
N ASP A 35 8.33 -1.48 -9.71
CA ASP A 35 8.97 -0.36 -9.04
C ASP A 35 8.54 -0.36 -7.57
N ASN A 36 8.98 -1.40 -6.85
CA ASN A 36 8.55 -1.61 -5.47
C ASN A 36 9.10 -0.52 -4.54
N PRO A 37 8.33 -0.21 -3.49
CA PRO A 37 8.76 0.79 -2.51
C PRO A 37 10.08 0.43 -1.84
N SER A 38 10.91 1.44 -1.62
CA SER A 38 12.17 1.28 -0.88
C SER A 38 11.90 1.25 0.62
N LEU A 39 12.90 0.81 1.37
CA LEU A 39 12.85 0.84 2.83
C LEU A 39 12.63 2.26 3.36
N GLU A 40 13.30 3.23 2.76
CA GLU A 40 13.17 4.65 3.15
C GLU A 40 11.77 5.17 2.91
N GLU A 41 11.20 4.86 1.74
CA GLU A 41 9.83 5.25 1.40
C GLU A 41 8.81 4.63 2.35
N LEU A 42 8.92 3.32 2.57
CA LEU A 42 8.00 2.60 3.46
C LEU A 42 8.07 3.12 4.89
N SER A 43 9.27 3.42 5.38
CA SER A 43 9.46 3.99 6.71
C SER A 43 8.79 5.36 6.85
N ALA A 44 8.97 6.22 5.85
CA ALA A 44 8.36 7.54 5.83
C ALA A 44 6.83 7.46 5.76
N TRP A 45 6.31 6.60 4.89
CA TRP A 45 4.86 6.40 4.74
C TRP A 45 4.23 5.80 5.98
N TYR A 46 4.91 4.86 6.62
CA TYR A 46 4.44 4.27 7.87
C TYR A 46 4.27 5.34 8.96
N LYS A 47 5.29 6.19 9.13
CA LYS A 47 5.24 7.28 10.11
C LYS A 47 4.13 8.28 9.78
N LEU A 48 3.99 8.62 8.51
CA LEU A 48 2.98 9.57 8.04
C LEU A 48 1.56 9.05 8.21
N SER A 49 1.37 7.73 8.05
CA SER A 49 0.05 7.11 8.05
C SER A 49 -0.63 7.06 9.42
N GLY A 50 0.16 6.94 10.49
CA GLY A 50 -0.38 6.70 11.82
C GLY A 50 -1.03 5.34 12.00
N LEU A 51 -0.89 4.44 11.02
CA LEU A 51 -1.49 3.11 11.04
C LEU A 51 -0.53 2.06 11.61
N PRO A 52 -1.04 0.94 12.14
CA PRO A 52 -0.20 -0.19 12.49
C PRO A 52 0.52 -0.72 11.25
N LEU A 53 1.77 -1.12 11.41
CA LEU A 53 2.59 -1.57 10.27
C LEU A 53 2.00 -2.80 9.56
N LYS A 54 1.27 -3.64 10.28
CA LYS A 54 0.56 -4.78 9.70
C LYS A 54 -0.40 -4.37 8.58
N LYS A 55 -0.94 -3.16 8.62
CA LYS A 55 -1.86 -2.65 7.59
C LYS A 55 -1.17 -2.44 6.24
N PHE A 56 0.16 -2.40 6.22
CA PHE A 56 0.94 -2.27 4.99
C PHE A 56 1.22 -3.61 4.32
N PHE A 57 0.83 -4.72 4.95
CA PHE A 57 1.00 -6.05 4.36
C PHE A 57 -0.22 -6.48 3.58
N ASN A 58 0.01 -7.13 2.44
CA ASN A 58 -1.05 -7.74 1.65
C ASN A 58 -1.40 -9.11 2.24
N THR A 59 -2.28 -9.12 3.22
CA THR A 59 -2.64 -10.31 3.99
C THR A 59 -3.39 -11.36 3.17
N SER A 60 -3.93 -10.98 2.03
CA SER A 60 -4.62 -11.90 1.11
C SER A 60 -3.70 -12.46 0.04
N GLY A 61 -2.45 -12.03 0.00
CA GLY A 61 -1.50 -12.41 -1.04
C GLY A 61 -0.88 -13.78 -0.85
N LEU A 62 -0.42 -14.36 -1.96
CA LEU A 62 0.22 -15.67 -1.96
C LEU A 62 1.52 -15.68 -1.14
N LEU A 63 2.33 -14.64 -1.26
CA LEU A 63 3.59 -14.54 -0.51
C LEU A 63 3.35 -14.46 0.99
N TYR A 64 2.36 -13.69 1.41
CA TYR A 64 2.00 -13.59 2.82
C TYR A 64 1.66 -14.96 3.41
N LYS A 65 0.89 -15.75 2.66
CA LYS A 65 0.48 -17.09 3.07
C LYS A 65 1.63 -18.08 3.00
N SER A 66 2.39 -18.09 1.92
CA SER A 66 3.49 -19.02 1.71
C SER A 66 4.64 -18.81 2.70
N MET A 67 4.85 -17.60 3.14
CA MET A 67 5.89 -17.27 4.12
C MET A 67 5.40 -17.38 5.56
N ASP A 68 4.13 -17.75 5.76
CA ASP A 68 3.50 -17.89 7.08
C ASP A 68 3.62 -16.60 7.92
N LEU A 69 3.44 -15.46 7.28
CA LEU A 69 3.62 -14.17 7.94
C LEU A 69 2.61 -13.89 9.04
N LYS A 70 1.41 -14.47 8.94
CA LYS A 70 0.40 -14.35 10.00
C LYS A 70 0.97 -14.76 11.36
N ASN A 71 1.80 -15.81 11.38
CA ASN A 71 2.41 -16.32 12.60
C ASN A 71 3.75 -15.69 12.92
N LYS A 72 4.46 -15.17 11.90
CA LYS A 72 5.80 -14.58 12.06
C LYS A 72 5.78 -13.11 12.45
N LEU A 73 4.85 -12.31 11.92
CA LEU A 73 4.82 -10.87 12.14
C LEU A 73 4.76 -10.48 13.62
N PRO A 74 3.99 -11.17 14.50
CA PRO A 74 3.94 -10.77 15.91
C PRO A 74 5.29 -10.82 16.62
N ALA A 75 6.23 -11.61 16.12
CA ALA A 75 7.58 -11.73 16.70
C ALA A 75 8.59 -10.81 16.02
N MET A 76 8.21 -10.08 14.99
CA MET A 76 9.12 -9.20 14.23
C MET A 76 9.06 -7.77 14.77
N THR A 77 10.21 -7.10 14.70
CA THR A 77 10.28 -5.66 15.00
C THR A 77 9.76 -4.87 13.79
N ASP A 78 9.45 -3.59 14.01
CA ASP A 78 9.05 -2.70 12.92
C ASP A 78 10.13 -2.62 11.84
N GLU A 79 11.40 -2.55 12.24
CA GLU A 79 12.52 -2.51 11.31
C GLU A 79 12.59 -3.76 10.44
N GLU A 80 12.38 -4.93 11.04
CA GLU A 80 12.35 -6.20 10.32
C GLU A 80 11.18 -6.26 9.34
N MET A 81 9.99 -5.80 9.76
CA MET A 81 8.82 -5.76 8.90
C MET A 81 9.00 -4.82 7.71
N LEU A 82 9.57 -3.63 7.96
CA LEU A 82 9.84 -2.66 6.89
C LEU A 82 10.86 -3.21 5.88
N ALA A 83 11.91 -3.85 6.37
CA ALA A 83 12.91 -4.47 5.51
C ALA A 83 12.30 -5.57 4.65
N LEU A 84 11.40 -6.37 5.23
CA LEU A 84 10.71 -7.43 4.51
C LEU A 84 9.81 -6.86 3.40
N LEU A 85 9.03 -5.84 3.70
CA LEU A 85 8.17 -5.18 2.72
C LEU A 85 8.96 -4.63 1.54
N ALA A 86 10.17 -4.13 1.79
CA ALA A 86 11.02 -3.55 0.76
C ALA A 86 11.60 -4.60 -0.20
N THR A 87 11.54 -5.88 0.15
CA THR A 87 12.08 -6.96 -0.70
C THR A 87 11.20 -7.29 -1.90
N ASP A 88 9.88 -7.07 -1.78
CA ASP A 88 8.95 -7.45 -2.84
C ASP A 88 7.66 -6.64 -2.74
N GLY A 89 7.32 -5.92 -3.80
CA GLY A 89 6.10 -5.11 -3.85
C GLY A 89 4.83 -5.92 -3.69
N MET A 90 4.86 -7.21 -3.99
CA MET A 90 3.69 -8.09 -3.83
C MET A 90 3.37 -8.40 -2.37
N LEU A 91 4.29 -8.11 -1.44
CA LEU A 91 4.03 -8.19 -0.01
C LEU A 91 3.26 -6.98 0.51
N VAL A 92 3.27 -5.89 -0.24
CA VAL A 92 2.71 -4.61 0.19
C VAL A 92 1.23 -4.54 -0.10
N LYS A 93 0.47 -4.03 0.86
CA LYS A 93 -0.97 -3.78 0.70
C LYS A 93 -1.21 -2.83 -0.46
N ARG A 94 -2.16 -3.14 -1.30
CA ARG A 94 -2.46 -2.33 -2.48
C ARG A 94 -3.97 -2.17 -2.67
N PRO A 95 -4.36 -1.05 -3.26
CA PRO A 95 -3.51 0.07 -3.66
C PRO A 95 -2.98 0.86 -2.47
N LEU A 96 -1.88 1.58 -2.68
CA LEU A 96 -1.39 2.59 -1.76
C LEU A 96 -1.56 3.96 -2.42
N ALA A 97 -2.09 4.90 -1.69
CA ALA A 97 -2.18 6.28 -2.16
C ALA A 97 -1.45 7.19 -1.18
N ILE A 98 -0.42 7.85 -1.68
CA ILE A 98 0.42 8.75 -0.89
C ILE A 98 0.12 10.16 -1.31
N GLY A 99 -0.52 10.90 -0.43
CA GLY A 99 -0.82 12.31 -0.66
C GLY A 99 0.06 13.21 0.18
N ASP A 100 -0.29 14.49 0.15
CA ASP A 100 0.42 15.48 0.93
C ASP A 100 -0.10 15.41 2.38
N GLY A 101 0.70 14.80 3.24
CA GLY A 101 0.38 14.66 4.65
C GLY A 101 -0.47 13.45 5.03
N PHE A 102 -0.71 12.50 4.11
CA PHE A 102 -1.50 11.31 4.43
C PHE A 102 -1.14 10.10 3.57
N VAL A 103 -1.53 8.92 4.04
CA VAL A 103 -1.38 7.65 3.31
C VAL A 103 -2.69 6.88 3.43
N LEU A 104 -3.18 6.35 2.29
CA LEU A 104 -4.33 5.45 2.26
C LEU A 104 -3.86 4.06 1.86
N THR A 105 -4.27 3.03 2.61
CA THR A 105 -3.93 1.64 2.30
C THR A 105 -5.19 0.86 1.97
N GLY A 106 -5.16 0.10 0.88
CA GLY A 106 -6.33 -0.58 0.37
C GLY A 106 -7.31 0.42 -0.21
N PHE A 107 -8.44 -0.06 -0.72
CA PHE A 107 -9.45 0.82 -1.28
C PHE A 107 -10.76 0.68 -0.51
N LYS A 108 -11.03 1.67 0.32
CA LYS A 108 -12.34 1.88 0.97
C LYS A 108 -12.84 3.22 0.46
N GLU A 109 -13.85 3.20 -0.37
CA GLU A 109 -14.35 4.39 -1.06
C GLU A 109 -14.64 5.54 -0.10
N ALA A 110 -15.28 5.26 1.04
CA ALA A 110 -15.60 6.29 2.03
C ALA A 110 -14.35 7.00 2.56
N ASP A 111 -13.27 6.26 2.81
CA ASP A 111 -12.01 6.83 3.29
C ASP A 111 -11.35 7.69 2.21
N TRP A 112 -11.39 7.22 0.98
CA TRP A 112 -10.84 7.95 -0.16
C TRP A 112 -11.64 9.22 -0.46
N GLU A 113 -12.97 9.15 -0.34
CA GLU A 113 -13.82 10.33 -0.49
C GLU A 113 -13.49 11.38 0.57
N ALA A 114 -13.36 10.97 1.82
CA ALA A 114 -13.08 11.88 2.92
C ALA A 114 -11.74 12.61 2.77
N ARG A 115 -10.75 11.96 2.13
CA ARG A 115 -9.41 12.53 1.97
C ARG A 115 -9.21 13.29 0.68
N LEU A 116 -9.84 12.85 -0.42
CA LEU A 116 -9.53 13.33 -1.75
C LEU A 116 -10.60 14.25 -2.34
N LYS A 117 -11.74 14.35 -1.68
CA LYS A 117 -12.84 15.20 -2.15
C LYS A 117 -13.19 16.34 -1.23
#